data_269956257f8b6fbb393afab9ee1e9b20
#
_entry.id   269956257f8b6fbb393afab9ee1e9b20
#
_cell.length_a   1.000
_cell.length_b   1.000
_cell.length_c   1.000
_cell.angle_alpha   90.00
_cell.angle_beta   90.00
_cell.angle_gamma   90.00
#
_symmetry.space_group_name_H-M   'P 1'
#
loop_
_entity.id
_entity.type
_entity.pdbx_description
1 polymer ?
#
loop_
_entity_poly.entity_id
_entity_poly.type
_entity_poly.pdbx_seq_one_letter_code
_entity_poly.pdbx_strand_id
1 'polypeptide(L)'
;MQQLFLVAAVICFGMAAIKFVTARMTPNHAPAPKAPPKEGVLSPEAAKARLDENPALLLLDVRTQEEYDGGHIPGAVCLPNDQITPDMPIAFDKSAEILVYCHSGRRSAEAAETLKKMGYTNVADIGGIQDWPYETTTE
;
A
#
# COMPACT_ATOMS: atom_id res chain seq x y z
N MET A 1 15.32 -79.99 1.90
CA MET A 1 16.10 -79.66 0.73
C MET A 1 15.52 -78.48 0.04
N GLN A 2 16.20 -77.54 0.07
CA GLN A 2 16.25 -76.13 -0.25
C GLN A 2 15.95 -75.87 -1.70
N GLN A 3 14.96 -75.10 -1.99
CA GLN A 3 14.91 -74.40 -3.23
C GLN A 3 14.78 -72.91 -2.92
N LEU A 4 15.85 -72.23 -3.18
CA LEU A 4 16.02 -70.81 -3.09
C LEU A 4 15.38 -70.16 -4.33
N PHE A 5 14.25 -69.52 -4.17
CA PHE A 5 13.70 -68.65 -5.25
C PHE A 5 14.13 -67.26 -5.04
N LEU A 6 15.10 -66.86 -5.83
CA LEU A 6 15.48 -65.48 -6.05
C LEU A 6 14.37 -64.79 -6.84
N VAL A 7 13.57 -63.98 -6.16
CA VAL A 7 12.65 -63.08 -6.83
C VAL A 7 13.40 -61.76 -7.05
N ALA A 8 13.83 -61.61 -8.29
CA ALA A 8 14.35 -60.34 -8.75
C ALA A 8 13.18 -59.33 -8.87
N ALA A 9 13.05 -58.49 -7.89
CA ALA A 9 12.15 -57.34 -7.99
C ALA A 9 12.75 -56.29 -8.92
N VAL A 10 12.21 -56.24 -10.12
CA VAL A 10 12.46 -55.12 -11.04
C VAL A 10 11.74 -53.91 -10.48
N ILE A 11 12.49 -53.06 -9.82
CA ILE A 11 12.00 -51.77 -9.43
C ILE A 11 12.04 -50.87 -10.67
N CYS A 12 10.89 -50.75 -11.33
CA CYS A 12 10.69 -49.68 -12.30
C CYS A 12 10.72 -48.32 -11.57
N PHE A 13 11.86 -47.68 -11.63
CA PHE A 13 11.97 -46.29 -11.28
C PHE A 13 11.21 -45.49 -12.33
N GLY A 14 9.94 -45.26 -12.08
CA GLY A 14 9.19 -44.22 -12.76
C GLY A 14 9.75 -42.87 -12.35
N MET A 15 10.64 -42.33 -13.15
CA MET A 15 11.02 -40.92 -13.03
C MET A 15 9.81 -40.09 -13.42
N ALA A 16 8.97 -39.78 -12.44
CA ALA A 16 8.04 -38.66 -12.55
C ALA A 16 8.88 -37.41 -12.65
N ALA A 17 8.99 -36.88 -13.85
CA ALA A 17 9.54 -35.58 -14.08
C ALA A 17 8.63 -34.55 -13.38
N ILE A 18 8.99 -34.19 -12.17
CA ILE A 18 8.42 -33.03 -11.50
C ILE A 18 8.83 -31.84 -12.34
N LYS A 19 7.91 -31.39 -13.20
CA LYS A 19 8.04 -30.10 -13.84
C LYS A 19 8.01 -29.06 -12.73
N PHE A 20 9.18 -28.65 -12.30
CA PHE A 20 9.32 -27.42 -11.57
C PHE A 20 8.80 -26.31 -12.49
N VAL A 21 7.55 -25.96 -12.30
CA VAL A 21 7.04 -24.68 -12.78
C VAL A 21 7.75 -23.63 -11.92
N THR A 22 8.91 -23.21 -12.35
CA THR A 22 9.49 -21.99 -11.86
C THR A 22 8.54 -20.89 -12.29
N ALA A 23 7.60 -20.56 -11.41
CA ALA A 23 6.90 -19.29 -11.51
C ALA A 23 8.00 -18.23 -11.57
N ARG A 24 8.26 -17.70 -12.76
CA ARG A 24 9.02 -16.47 -12.89
C ARG A 24 8.22 -15.44 -12.12
N MET A 25 8.57 -15.24 -10.85
CA MET A 25 8.27 -14.00 -10.17
C MET A 25 8.95 -12.93 -11.01
N THR A 26 8.17 -12.26 -11.85
CA THR A 26 8.58 -10.99 -12.38
C THR A 26 8.81 -10.12 -11.16
N PRO A 27 10.02 -9.63 -10.89
CA PRO A 27 10.18 -8.65 -9.87
C PRO A 27 9.28 -7.49 -10.27
N ASN A 28 8.25 -7.23 -9.47
CA ASN A 28 7.45 -6.02 -9.59
C ASN A 28 8.43 -4.88 -9.30
N HIS A 29 9.05 -4.41 -10.37
CA HIS A 29 10.03 -3.34 -10.31
C HIS A 29 9.26 -2.04 -10.12
N ALA A 30 8.84 -1.79 -8.89
CA ALA A 30 8.42 -0.47 -8.51
C ALA A 30 9.57 0.49 -8.85
N PRO A 31 9.33 1.57 -9.59
CA PRO A 31 10.37 2.54 -9.88
C PRO A 31 10.97 3.03 -8.56
N ALA A 32 12.29 3.10 -8.51
CA ALA A 32 12.99 3.58 -7.32
C ALA A 32 12.48 4.98 -6.95
N PRO A 33 12.29 5.27 -5.67
CA PRO A 33 11.85 6.58 -5.21
C PRO A 33 12.81 7.65 -5.71
N LYS A 34 12.28 8.71 -6.29
CA LYS A 34 13.07 9.80 -6.88
C LYS A 34 13.91 10.58 -5.86
N ALA A 35 13.55 10.50 -4.59
CA ALA A 35 14.25 11.17 -3.49
C ALA A 35 14.07 10.36 -2.18
N PRO A 36 14.99 10.46 -1.22
CA PRO A 36 14.76 9.89 0.09
C PRO A 36 13.55 10.55 0.74
N PRO A 37 12.73 9.79 1.50
CA PRO A 37 11.59 10.35 2.19
C PRO A 37 12.03 11.47 3.14
N LYS A 38 11.26 12.52 3.21
CA LYS A 38 11.46 13.59 4.19
C LYS A 38 11.27 13.03 5.58
N GLU A 39 12.02 13.53 6.55
CA GLU A 39 11.90 13.10 7.94
C GLU A 39 10.43 13.23 8.42
N GLY A 40 9.89 12.16 8.98
CA GLY A 40 8.49 12.09 9.41
C GLY A 40 7.45 11.76 8.33
N VAL A 41 7.88 11.56 7.08
CA VAL A 41 7.01 11.17 5.97
C VAL A 41 7.22 9.70 5.64
N LEU A 42 6.13 8.96 5.52
CA LEU A 42 6.16 7.56 5.12
C LEU A 42 6.51 7.44 3.62
N SER A 43 7.40 6.53 3.26
CA SER A 43 7.74 6.36 1.84
C SER A 43 6.56 5.81 1.03
N PRO A 44 6.48 6.10 -0.29
CA PRO A 44 5.44 5.56 -1.15
C PRO A 44 5.32 4.03 -1.11
N GLU A 45 6.45 3.32 -1.03
CA GLU A 45 6.48 1.85 -0.95
C GLU A 45 5.87 1.34 0.36
N ALA A 46 6.23 1.98 1.48
CA ALA A 46 5.68 1.62 2.79
C ALA A 46 4.19 1.98 2.88
N ALA A 47 3.78 3.10 2.28
CA ALA A 47 2.38 3.48 2.19
C ALA A 47 1.58 2.48 1.35
N LYS A 48 2.11 2.09 0.19
CA LYS A 48 1.48 1.08 -0.69
C LYS A 48 1.32 -0.26 0.02
N ALA A 49 2.35 -0.72 0.72
CA ALA A 49 2.28 -1.96 1.50
C ALA A 49 1.16 -1.91 2.55
N ARG A 50 1.03 -0.80 3.28
CA ARG A 50 -0.05 -0.63 4.28
C ARG A 50 -1.44 -0.62 3.65
N LEU A 51 -1.60 0.05 2.50
CA LEU A 51 -2.86 0.06 1.76
C LEU A 51 -3.27 -1.34 1.30
N ASP A 52 -2.32 -2.15 0.86
CA ASP A 52 -2.57 -3.51 0.40
C ASP A 52 -2.87 -4.47 1.57
N GLU A 53 -2.25 -4.27 2.72
CA GLU A 53 -2.41 -5.13 3.90
C GLU A 53 -3.66 -4.81 4.71
N ASN A 54 -4.10 -3.56 4.72
CA ASN A 54 -5.23 -3.10 5.54
C ASN A 54 -6.32 -2.43 4.70
N PRO A 55 -7.35 -3.19 4.27
CA PRO A 55 -8.48 -2.63 3.51
C PRO A 55 -9.32 -1.61 4.30
N ALA A 56 -9.21 -1.60 5.63
CA ALA A 56 -9.92 -0.66 6.49
C ALA A 56 -9.16 0.66 6.71
N LEU A 57 -7.93 0.75 6.19
CA LEU A 57 -7.12 1.95 6.27
C LEU A 57 -7.79 3.10 5.50
N LEU A 58 -7.78 4.26 6.10
CA LEU A 58 -8.32 5.47 5.51
C LEU A 58 -7.22 6.26 4.81
N LEU A 59 -7.36 6.44 3.51
CA LEU A 59 -6.47 7.26 2.70
C LEU A 59 -7.15 8.59 2.39
N LEU A 60 -6.59 9.70 2.87
CA LEU A 60 -7.11 11.05 2.66
C LEU A 60 -6.31 11.80 1.61
N ASP A 61 -7.01 12.27 0.59
CA ASP A 61 -6.50 13.29 -0.34
C ASP A 61 -6.93 14.67 0.17
N VAL A 62 -5.97 15.45 0.67
CA VAL A 62 -6.24 16.77 1.24
C VAL A 62 -6.03 17.92 0.25
N ARG A 63 -6.02 17.58 -1.04
CA ARG A 63 -6.07 18.57 -2.13
C ARG A 63 -7.46 19.13 -2.33
N THR A 64 -7.64 19.96 -3.33
CA THR A 64 -8.97 20.44 -3.72
C THR A 64 -9.76 19.33 -4.44
N GLN A 65 -11.07 19.49 -4.51
CA GLN A 65 -11.95 18.57 -5.25
C GLN A 65 -11.55 18.49 -6.73
N GLU A 66 -11.21 19.61 -7.36
CA GLU A 66 -10.73 19.65 -8.74
C GLU A 66 -9.46 18.83 -8.97
N GLU A 67 -8.49 18.93 -8.05
CA GLU A 67 -7.26 18.14 -8.12
C GLU A 67 -7.55 16.63 -7.97
N TYR A 68 -8.46 16.28 -7.07
CA TYR A 68 -8.91 14.90 -6.85
C TYR A 68 -9.57 14.33 -8.10
N ASP A 69 -10.50 15.07 -8.69
CA ASP A 69 -11.23 14.65 -9.90
C ASP A 69 -10.30 14.49 -11.11
N GLY A 70 -9.23 15.24 -11.16
CA GLY A 70 -8.20 15.16 -12.20
C GLY A 70 -7.25 13.96 -12.08
N GLY A 71 -7.33 13.22 -10.98
CA GLY A 71 -6.54 12.02 -10.72
C GLY A 71 -6.12 11.91 -9.25
N HIS A 72 -6.39 10.76 -8.64
CA HIS A 72 -6.08 10.48 -7.24
C HIS A 72 -5.61 9.05 -7.04
N ILE A 73 -5.06 8.75 -5.88
CA ILE A 73 -4.66 7.39 -5.52
C ILE A 73 -5.93 6.55 -5.33
N PRO A 74 -6.03 5.34 -5.92
CA PRO A 74 -7.21 4.50 -5.78
C PRO A 74 -7.61 4.25 -4.32
N GLY A 75 -8.89 4.40 -4.01
CA GLY A 75 -9.43 4.25 -2.65
C GLY A 75 -9.30 5.50 -1.77
N ALA A 76 -8.72 6.58 -2.26
CA ALA A 76 -8.64 7.83 -1.51
C ALA A 76 -10.00 8.52 -1.37
N VAL A 77 -10.19 9.15 -0.23
CA VAL A 77 -11.33 10.03 0.07
C VAL A 77 -10.85 11.47 0.04
N CYS A 78 -11.55 12.32 -0.73
CA CYS A 78 -11.22 13.73 -0.79
C CYS A 78 -11.72 14.46 0.48
N LEU A 79 -10.80 15.06 1.19
CA LEU A 79 -11.08 15.95 2.32
C LEU A 79 -10.09 17.11 2.26
N PRO A 80 -10.42 18.22 1.60
CA PRO A 80 -9.52 19.36 1.47
C PRO A 80 -8.97 19.84 2.81
N ASN A 81 -7.71 20.26 2.83
CA ASN A 81 -6.99 20.63 4.05
C ASN A 81 -7.71 21.72 4.88
N ASP A 82 -8.36 22.66 4.22
CA ASP A 82 -9.13 23.73 4.87
C ASP A 82 -10.45 23.25 5.52
N GLN A 83 -10.89 22.04 5.20
CA GLN A 83 -12.07 21.42 5.79
C GLN A 83 -11.76 20.47 6.96
N ILE A 84 -10.49 20.28 7.28
CA ILE A 84 -10.07 19.48 8.45
C ILE A 84 -10.20 20.32 9.71
N THR A 85 -11.39 20.29 10.29
CA THR A 85 -11.77 21.03 11.50
C THR A 85 -12.50 20.10 12.45
N PRO A 86 -12.67 20.47 13.73
CA PRO A 86 -13.48 19.68 14.68
C PRO A 86 -14.90 19.39 14.21
N ASP A 87 -15.45 20.26 13.35
CA ASP A 87 -16.80 20.15 12.79
C ASP A 87 -16.81 19.54 11.36
N MET A 88 -15.73 18.90 10.95
CA MET A 88 -15.64 18.32 9.61
C MET A 88 -16.78 17.31 9.33
N PRO A 89 -17.26 17.22 8.06
CA PRO A 89 -18.43 16.45 7.70
C PRO A 89 -18.24 14.94 7.81
N ILE A 90 -17.00 14.50 7.91
CA ILE A 90 -16.65 13.08 7.97
C ILE A 90 -16.08 12.78 9.36
N ALA A 91 -16.78 11.96 10.12
CA ALA A 91 -16.31 11.47 11.41
C ALA A 91 -15.59 10.13 11.23
N PHE A 92 -14.35 10.07 11.69
CA PHE A 92 -13.57 8.84 11.73
C PHE A 92 -13.37 8.38 13.17
N ASP A 93 -13.09 7.09 13.33
CA ASP A 93 -12.62 6.57 14.60
C ASP A 93 -11.25 7.19 14.94
N LYS A 94 -11.06 7.66 16.17
CA LYS A 94 -9.79 8.27 16.61
C LYS A 94 -8.61 7.31 16.58
N SER A 95 -8.86 6.01 16.59
CA SER A 95 -7.86 4.95 16.49
C SER A 95 -7.66 4.42 15.06
N ALA A 96 -8.47 4.85 14.10
CA ALA A 96 -8.34 4.43 12.71
C ALA A 96 -6.96 4.78 12.16
N GLU A 97 -6.41 3.88 11.36
CA GLU A 97 -5.17 4.16 10.62
C GLU A 97 -5.49 5.09 9.46
N ILE A 98 -4.86 6.26 9.46
CA ILE A 98 -5.08 7.31 8.47
C ILE A 98 -3.76 7.63 7.76
N LEU A 99 -3.76 7.53 6.45
CA LEU A 99 -2.70 8.05 5.59
C LEU A 99 -3.20 9.31 4.89
N VAL A 100 -2.35 10.32 4.81
CA VAL A 100 -2.69 11.64 4.25
C VAL A 100 -1.70 12.01 3.16
N TYR A 101 -2.18 12.47 2.03
CA TYR A 101 -1.34 13.00 0.95
C TYR A 101 -1.93 14.26 0.33
N CYS A 102 -1.07 15.03 -0.31
CA CYS A 102 -1.48 16.16 -1.14
C CYS A 102 -0.73 16.17 -2.48
N HIS A 103 -0.53 17.34 -3.08
CA HIS A 103 0.23 17.43 -4.34
C HIS A 103 1.74 17.27 -4.13
N SER A 104 2.32 18.07 -3.22
CA SER A 104 3.78 18.15 -2.97
C SER A 104 4.22 17.76 -1.56
N GLY A 105 3.29 17.49 -0.65
CA GLY A 105 3.56 17.12 0.75
C GLY A 105 3.43 18.25 1.77
N ARG A 106 3.24 19.50 1.37
CA ARG A 106 3.09 20.62 2.31
C ARG A 106 1.74 20.60 3.03
N ARG A 107 0.65 20.53 2.27
CA ARG A 107 -0.71 20.48 2.83
C ARG A 107 -0.96 19.19 3.64
N SER A 108 -0.38 18.08 3.22
CA SER A 108 -0.52 16.81 3.94
C SER A 108 0.21 16.81 5.28
N ALA A 109 1.36 17.45 5.39
CA ALA A 109 2.05 17.63 6.67
C ALA A 109 1.20 18.47 7.64
N GLU A 110 0.62 19.58 7.19
CA GLU A 110 -0.28 20.42 7.98
C GLU A 110 -1.54 19.65 8.41
N ALA A 111 -2.15 18.91 7.48
CA ALA A 111 -3.33 18.10 7.73
C ALA A 111 -3.07 16.98 8.75
N ALA A 112 -1.94 16.29 8.64
CA ALA A 112 -1.55 15.26 9.59
C ALA A 112 -1.36 15.82 11.00
N GLU A 113 -0.72 16.98 11.14
CA GLU A 113 -0.59 17.66 12.44
C GLU A 113 -1.95 18.07 13.01
N THR A 114 -2.81 18.63 12.19
CA THR A 114 -4.17 19.04 12.62
C THR A 114 -4.96 17.84 13.12
N LEU A 115 -4.95 16.73 12.39
CA LEU A 115 -5.61 15.49 12.79
C LEU A 115 -5.06 14.95 14.13
N LYS A 116 -3.75 14.96 14.32
CA LYS A 116 -3.12 14.56 15.59
C LYS A 116 -3.56 15.43 16.76
N LYS A 117 -3.60 16.76 16.54
CA LYS A 117 -4.11 17.72 17.56
C LYS A 117 -5.59 17.50 17.89
N MET A 118 -6.37 17.01 16.94
CA MET A 118 -7.78 16.65 17.13
C MET A 118 -7.99 15.31 17.87
N GLY A 119 -6.91 14.59 18.19
CA GLY A 119 -6.94 13.35 18.95
C GLY A 119 -6.90 12.06 18.11
N TYR A 120 -6.66 12.16 16.80
CA TYR A 120 -6.38 10.98 15.98
C TYR A 120 -4.97 10.47 16.29
N THR A 121 -4.85 9.20 16.68
CA THR A 121 -3.62 8.63 17.22
C THR A 121 -2.75 7.89 16.22
N ASN A 122 -3.29 7.57 15.06
CA ASN A 122 -2.60 6.76 14.05
C ASN A 122 -2.65 7.42 12.67
N VAL A 123 -1.99 8.57 12.55
CA VAL A 123 -1.94 9.38 11.33
C VAL A 123 -0.51 9.42 10.79
N ALA A 124 -0.34 9.14 9.50
CA ALA A 124 0.92 9.26 8.80
C ALA A 124 0.77 10.12 7.54
N ASP A 125 1.72 11.04 7.34
CA ASP A 125 1.89 11.76 6.09
C ASP A 125 2.67 10.89 5.10
N ILE A 126 2.18 10.77 3.87
CA ILE A 126 2.84 10.02 2.78
C ILE A 126 3.37 10.94 1.68
N GLY A 127 3.32 12.25 1.88
CA GLY A 127 3.88 13.24 0.97
C GLY A 127 2.97 13.65 -0.16
N GLY A 128 3.52 13.81 -1.35
CA GLY A 128 2.81 14.30 -2.53
C GLY A 128 2.53 13.23 -3.57
N ILE A 129 1.39 13.34 -4.24
CA ILE A 129 1.04 12.46 -5.37
C ILE A 129 2.04 12.55 -6.52
N GLN A 130 2.75 13.68 -6.64
CA GLN A 130 3.81 13.84 -7.65
C GLN A 130 4.96 12.86 -7.49
N ASP A 131 5.18 12.34 -6.28
CA ASP A 131 6.20 11.35 -5.95
C ASP A 131 5.63 9.91 -5.85
N TRP A 132 4.33 9.76 -6.10
CA TRP A 132 3.65 8.46 -6.09
C TRP A 132 3.94 7.68 -7.37
N PRO A 133 4.65 6.53 -7.30
CA PRO A 133 5.09 5.81 -8.50
C PRO A 133 4.07 4.77 -9.01
N TYR A 134 2.94 4.64 -8.33
CA TYR A 134 1.92 3.63 -8.64
C TYR A 134 0.74 4.23 -9.38
N GLU A 135 -0.26 3.40 -9.68
CA GLU A 135 -1.48 3.81 -10.37
C GLU A 135 -2.24 4.94 -9.68
N THR A 136 -2.87 5.76 -10.50
CA THR A 136 -3.86 6.75 -10.09
C THR A 136 -5.14 6.53 -10.90
N THR A 137 -6.26 7.00 -10.40
CA THR A 137 -7.57 6.89 -11.05
C THR A 137 -8.30 8.23 -11.04
N THR A 138 -9.30 8.36 -11.88
CA THR A 138 -10.25 9.48 -11.92
C THR A 138 -11.66 9.07 -11.51
N GLU A 139 -11.83 7.79 -11.09
CA GLU A 139 -13.12 7.21 -10.69
C GLU A 139 -13.32 7.23 -9.17
#